data_8d18b99fad4cb6781b14c4f9719cd7f6
#
_entry.id   8d18b99fad4cb6781b14c4f9719cd7f6
#
_cell.length_a   1.000
_cell.length_b   1.000
_cell.length_c   1.000
_cell.angle_alpha   90.00
_cell.angle_beta   90.00
_cell.angle_gamma   90.00
#
_symmetry.space_group_name_H-M   'P 1'
#
loop_
_entity.id
_entity.type
_entity.pdbx_description
1 polymer ?
#
loop_
_entity_poly.entity_id
_entity_poly.type
_entity_poly.pdbx_seq_one_letter_code
_entity_poly.pdbx_strand_id
1 'polypeptide(L)'
;MAAYFTNRLYFVRHGETDWNVAGRLQGQRDVPLNGRGRDQASAVGRLLRDMLAANVAELDFVASPLQRTRETMGLLRVAMGLPADPFAMDDRLKEIAFGRWEGRTWRDIRKSEPATAQARDADRWGYVPPEGESYAMLAERVKPWLSSLEGDTLVVSHGGVARVFLTLLGGMAPGDAPTAPIEQGRVLVFEAGAARWV
;
A
#
# COMPACT_ATOMS: atom_id res chain seq x y z
N MET A 1 -14.11 9.85 17.21
CA MET A 1 -13.15 9.06 16.41
C MET A 1 -13.03 7.69 17.05
N ALA A 2 -13.45 6.64 16.38
CA ALA A 2 -13.35 5.29 16.92
C ALA A 2 -11.88 4.88 16.95
N ALA A 3 -11.39 4.43 18.11
CA ALA A 3 -10.10 3.80 18.24
C ALA A 3 -10.17 2.42 17.56
N TYR A 4 -9.97 2.39 16.23
CA TYR A 4 -10.05 1.17 15.45
C TYR A 4 -8.84 0.26 15.62
N PHE A 5 -7.77 0.76 16.27
CA PHE A 5 -6.53 0.01 16.35
C PHE A 5 -5.66 0.51 17.50
N THR A 6 -5.38 -0.34 18.47
CA THR A 6 -4.51 -0.04 19.63
C THR A 6 -3.09 -0.57 19.44
N ASN A 7 -2.87 -1.45 18.46
CA ASN A 7 -1.60 -2.11 18.17
C ASN A 7 -0.77 -1.28 17.16
N ARG A 8 0.42 -1.73 16.80
CA ARG A 8 1.23 -1.12 15.76
C ARG A 8 0.96 -1.76 14.41
N LEU A 9 0.83 -0.93 13.39
CA LEU A 9 0.79 -1.40 12.01
C LEU A 9 2.03 -0.90 11.26
N TYR A 10 2.88 -1.84 10.86
CA TYR A 10 4.05 -1.60 10.03
C TYR A 10 3.67 -1.77 8.57
N PHE A 11 3.47 -0.68 7.86
CA PHE A 11 3.08 -0.70 6.47
C PHE A 11 4.29 -0.59 5.55
N VAL A 12 4.42 -1.51 4.61
CA VAL A 12 5.43 -1.50 3.56
C VAL A 12 4.74 -1.45 2.19
N ARG A 13 5.05 -0.43 1.40
CA ARG A 13 4.65 -0.43 -0.01
C ARG A 13 5.54 -1.41 -0.77
N HIS A 14 4.96 -2.21 -1.68
CA HIS A 14 5.73 -3.11 -2.54
C HIS A 14 6.93 -2.40 -3.19
N GLY A 15 8.00 -3.12 -3.45
CA GLY A 15 9.19 -2.62 -4.14
C GLY A 15 8.90 -2.09 -5.55
N GLU A 16 9.86 -1.39 -6.14
CA GLU A 16 9.73 -0.78 -7.46
C GLU A 16 9.44 -1.80 -8.57
N THR A 17 8.58 -1.40 -9.50
CA THR A 17 8.29 -2.13 -10.75
C THR A 17 8.64 -1.23 -11.94
N ASP A 18 8.79 -1.80 -13.13
CA ASP A 18 9.03 -1.00 -14.34
C ASP A 18 7.88 -0.04 -14.65
N TRP A 19 6.65 -0.36 -14.23
CA TRP A 19 5.52 0.55 -14.37
C TRP A 19 5.60 1.75 -13.39
N ASN A 20 6.22 1.59 -12.23
CA ASN A 20 6.52 2.73 -11.36
C ASN A 20 7.51 3.69 -12.05
N VAL A 21 8.59 3.15 -12.64
CA VAL A 21 9.59 3.94 -13.38
C VAL A 21 8.94 4.68 -14.56
N ALA A 22 8.07 4.00 -15.29
CA ALA A 22 7.35 4.58 -16.42
C ALA A 22 6.19 5.50 -16.04
N GLY A 23 5.87 5.69 -14.75
CA GLY A 23 4.75 6.50 -14.26
C GLY A 23 3.37 5.96 -14.67
N ARG A 24 3.25 4.65 -14.92
CA ARG A 24 2.01 3.99 -15.32
C ARG A 24 1.18 3.59 -14.09
N LEU A 25 -0.12 3.80 -14.18
CA LEU A 25 -1.09 3.32 -13.20
C LEU A 25 -1.14 1.78 -13.24
N GLN A 26 -0.82 1.14 -12.12
CA GLN A 26 -0.80 -0.33 -12.07
C GLN A 26 -2.18 -0.90 -11.72
N GLY A 27 -2.87 -0.27 -10.76
CA GLY A 27 -4.11 -0.80 -10.24
C GLY A 27 -3.94 -2.25 -9.81
N GLN A 28 -4.86 -3.10 -10.26
CA GLN A 28 -4.86 -4.52 -9.94
C GLN A 28 -4.15 -5.41 -11.00
N ARG A 29 -3.49 -4.81 -12.01
CA ARG A 29 -2.63 -5.55 -12.94
C ARG A 29 -1.45 -6.16 -12.20
N ASP A 30 -1.11 -7.38 -12.56
CA ASP A 30 -0.03 -8.13 -11.92
C ASP A 30 1.29 -7.84 -12.63
N VAL A 31 2.01 -6.84 -12.11
CA VAL A 31 3.31 -6.37 -12.63
C VAL A 31 4.39 -6.81 -11.64
N PRO A 32 5.45 -7.51 -12.08
CA PRO A 32 6.51 -8.00 -11.19
C PRO A 32 7.41 -6.87 -10.68
N LEU A 33 8.16 -7.15 -9.61
CA LEU A 33 9.24 -6.28 -9.16
C LEU A 33 10.35 -6.21 -10.22
N ASN A 34 11.00 -5.04 -10.33
CA ASN A 34 12.27 -4.94 -11.02
C ASN A 34 13.46 -5.21 -10.07
N GLY A 35 14.70 -5.13 -10.55
CA GLY A 35 15.89 -5.37 -9.74
C GLY A 35 15.95 -4.47 -8.51
N ARG A 36 15.72 -3.16 -8.69
CA ARG A 36 15.71 -2.19 -7.61
C ARG A 36 14.63 -2.47 -6.57
N GLY A 37 13.44 -2.92 -7.01
CA GLY A 37 12.36 -3.29 -6.10
C GLY A 37 12.70 -4.46 -5.19
N ARG A 38 13.45 -5.44 -5.69
CA ARG A 38 13.97 -6.57 -4.89
C ARG A 38 14.99 -6.10 -3.86
N ASP A 39 15.91 -5.22 -4.25
CA ASP A 39 16.88 -4.62 -3.33
C ASP A 39 16.21 -3.80 -2.24
N GLN A 40 15.18 -3.00 -2.59
CA GLN A 40 14.37 -2.24 -1.63
C GLN A 40 13.67 -3.18 -0.63
N ALA A 41 13.06 -4.27 -1.09
CA ALA A 41 12.39 -5.24 -0.21
C ALA A 41 13.38 -5.85 0.80
N SER A 42 14.55 -6.25 0.34
CA SER A 42 15.61 -6.82 1.19
C SER A 42 16.17 -5.77 2.18
N ALA A 43 16.32 -4.51 1.76
CA ALA A 43 16.78 -3.43 2.63
C ALA A 43 15.77 -3.14 3.76
N VAL A 44 14.48 -3.09 3.42
CA VAL A 44 13.40 -2.94 4.42
C VAL A 44 13.39 -4.10 5.41
N GLY A 45 13.61 -5.33 4.94
CA GLY A 45 13.71 -6.49 5.84
C GLY A 45 14.86 -6.38 6.85
N ARG A 46 16.04 -5.92 6.42
CA ARG A 46 17.16 -5.65 7.35
C ARG A 46 16.84 -4.56 8.35
N LEU A 47 16.26 -3.45 7.89
CA LEU A 47 15.81 -2.36 8.77
C LEU A 47 14.83 -2.86 9.83
N LEU A 48 13.83 -3.63 9.43
CA LEU A 48 12.81 -4.17 10.34
C LEU A 48 13.40 -5.16 11.34
N ARG A 49 14.33 -6.03 10.91
CA ARG A 49 15.06 -6.92 11.81
C ARG A 49 15.77 -6.15 12.91
N ASP A 50 16.51 -5.10 12.53
CA ASP A 50 17.32 -4.33 13.48
C ASP A 50 16.43 -3.46 14.40
N MET A 51 15.27 -2.99 13.90
CA MET A 51 14.31 -2.20 14.66
C MET A 51 13.47 -3.03 15.63
N LEU A 52 13.05 -4.24 15.24
CA LEU A 52 12.09 -5.07 15.99
C LEU A 52 12.77 -6.12 16.88
N ALA A 53 14.00 -6.51 16.54
CA ALA A 53 14.83 -7.46 17.30
C ALA A 53 14.03 -8.67 17.86
N ALA A 54 13.80 -8.72 19.18
CA ALA A 54 13.12 -9.84 19.83
C ALA A 54 11.62 -9.96 19.52
N ASN A 55 10.97 -8.90 19.02
CA ASN A 55 9.52 -8.85 18.84
C ASN A 55 9.07 -9.35 17.45
N VAL A 56 10.01 -9.76 16.59
CA VAL A 56 9.70 -10.25 15.22
C VAL A 56 8.79 -11.47 15.24
N ALA A 57 8.95 -12.35 16.25
CA ALA A 57 8.17 -13.58 16.36
C ALA A 57 6.69 -13.36 16.74
N GLU A 58 6.37 -12.18 17.26
CA GLU A 58 5.01 -11.82 17.70
C GLU A 58 4.21 -11.06 16.63
N LEU A 59 4.83 -10.80 15.46
CA LEU A 59 4.18 -10.07 14.37
C LEU A 59 3.32 -10.97 13.52
N ASP A 60 2.12 -10.50 13.21
CA ASP A 60 1.35 -11.01 12.10
C ASP A 60 1.89 -10.47 10.77
N PHE A 61 2.09 -11.35 9.79
CA PHE A 61 2.55 -11.00 8.45
C PHE A 61 1.42 -11.17 7.45
N VAL A 62 0.99 -10.07 6.82
CA VAL A 62 -0.11 -10.06 5.86
C VAL A 62 0.29 -9.33 4.59
N ALA A 63 -0.08 -9.85 3.42
CA ALA A 63 0.19 -9.19 2.15
C ALA A 63 -1.06 -9.11 1.26
N SER A 64 -1.09 -8.10 0.38
CA SER A 64 -1.95 -8.16 -0.79
C SER A 64 -1.56 -9.37 -1.65
N PRO A 65 -2.52 -10.06 -2.31
CA PRO A 65 -2.22 -11.26 -3.12
C PRO A 65 -1.54 -10.96 -4.46
N LEU A 66 -1.34 -9.68 -4.85
CA LEU A 66 -0.66 -9.34 -6.10
C LEU A 66 0.83 -9.74 -6.07
N GLN A 67 1.37 -10.18 -7.21
CA GLN A 67 2.73 -10.74 -7.29
C GLN A 67 3.79 -9.84 -6.67
N ARG A 68 3.78 -8.53 -6.96
CA ARG A 68 4.74 -7.56 -6.43
C ARG A 68 4.75 -7.45 -4.91
N THR A 69 3.60 -7.62 -4.27
CA THR A 69 3.48 -7.58 -2.80
C THR A 69 3.90 -8.89 -2.17
N ARG A 70 3.54 -10.04 -2.77
CA ARG A 70 3.98 -11.36 -2.31
C ARG A 70 5.50 -11.50 -2.41
N GLU A 71 6.09 -11.10 -3.55
CA GLU A 71 7.53 -11.12 -3.75
C GLU A 71 8.24 -10.18 -2.76
N THR A 72 7.71 -8.97 -2.52
CA THR A 72 8.23 -8.05 -1.51
C THR A 72 8.20 -8.67 -0.11
N MET A 73 7.08 -9.29 0.29
CA MET A 73 6.95 -9.94 1.60
C MET A 73 7.95 -11.07 1.77
N GLY A 74 8.08 -11.96 0.80
CA GLY A 74 9.02 -13.08 0.86
C GLY A 74 10.47 -12.61 1.02
N LEU A 75 10.92 -11.63 0.21
CA LEU A 75 12.27 -11.07 0.29
C LEU A 75 12.54 -10.34 1.61
N LEU A 76 11.56 -9.58 2.09
CA LEU A 76 11.63 -8.89 3.36
C LEU A 76 11.79 -9.88 4.52
N ARG A 77 10.96 -10.94 4.57
CA ARG A 77 11.02 -11.97 5.61
C ARG A 77 12.37 -12.68 5.63
N VAL A 78 12.88 -13.09 4.46
CA VAL A 78 14.23 -13.69 4.35
C VAL A 78 15.30 -12.75 4.92
N ALA A 79 15.25 -11.46 4.60
CA ALA A 79 16.19 -10.48 5.13
C ALA A 79 16.03 -10.22 6.63
N MET A 80 14.85 -10.52 7.21
CA MET A 80 14.60 -10.53 8.66
C MET A 80 15.11 -11.80 9.34
N GLY A 81 15.59 -12.79 8.60
CA GLY A 81 16.02 -14.10 9.14
C GLY A 81 14.89 -15.13 9.29
N LEU A 82 13.74 -14.87 8.65
CA LEU A 82 12.57 -15.74 8.66
C LEU A 82 12.48 -16.54 7.34
N PRO A 83 11.75 -17.67 7.30
CA PRO A 83 11.37 -18.31 6.05
C PRO A 83 10.58 -17.32 5.16
N ALA A 84 10.72 -17.42 3.83
CA ALA A 84 9.97 -16.60 2.89
C ALA A 84 8.45 -16.74 3.07
N ASP A 85 8.00 -17.94 3.32
CA ASP A 85 6.62 -18.36 3.60
C ASP A 85 6.55 -19.17 4.92
N PRO A 86 5.36 -19.38 5.52
CA PRO A 86 4.07 -18.84 5.13
C PRO A 86 3.81 -17.41 5.69
N PHE A 87 2.90 -16.69 5.04
CA PHE A 87 2.27 -15.46 5.52
C PHE A 87 0.82 -15.38 5.02
N ALA A 88 -0.04 -14.60 5.69
CA ALA A 88 -1.43 -14.44 5.29
C ALA A 88 -1.56 -13.53 4.06
N MET A 89 -2.58 -13.77 3.25
CA MET A 89 -2.96 -12.90 2.14
C MET A 89 -4.40 -12.46 2.29
N ASP A 90 -4.72 -11.21 1.92
CA ASP A 90 -6.06 -10.68 1.99
C ASP A 90 -6.40 -9.84 0.75
N ASP A 91 -7.48 -10.21 0.07
CA ASP A 91 -7.96 -9.54 -1.15
C ASP A 91 -8.37 -8.08 -0.90
N ARG A 92 -8.76 -7.73 0.32
CA ARG A 92 -9.08 -6.36 0.71
C ARG A 92 -7.87 -5.42 0.67
N LEU A 93 -6.65 -5.97 0.63
CA LEU A 93 -5.39 -5.23 0.55
C LEU A 93 -4.90 -4.98 -0.89
N LYS A 94 -5.62 -5.43 -1.93
CA LYS A 94 -5.29 -5.12 -3.32
C LYS A 94 -5.27 -3.61 -3.56
N GLU A 95 -4.47 -3.17 -4.54
CA GLU A 95 -4.40 -1.76 -4.93
C GLU A 95 -5.78 -1.24 -5.37
N ILE A 96 -5.96 0.07 -5.31
CA ILE A 96 -7.11 0.74 -5.90
C ILE A 96 -7.21 0.35 -7.39
N ALA A 97 -8.39 -0.08 -7.83
CA ALA A 97 -8.61 -0.40 -9.23
C ALA A 97 -8.71 0.90 -10.05
N PHE A 98 -7.84 1.07 -11.03
CA PHE A 98 -7.93 2.19 -11.97
C PHE A 98 -8.75 1.87 -13.21
N GLY A 99 -9.26 0.63 -13.34
CA GLY A 99 -10.11 0.20 -14.43
C GLY A 99 -9.45 0.41 -15.79
N ARG A 100 -10.13 1.11 -16.71
CA ARG A 100 -9.60 1.38 -18.06
C ARG A 100 -8.35 2.27 -18.10
N TRP A 101 -7.97 2.88 -16.99
CA TRP A 101 -6.74 3.69 -16.92
C TRP A 101 -5.49 2.89 -16.57
N GLU A 102 -5.63 1.61 -16.21
CA GLU A 102 -4.49 0.75 -15.91
C GLU A 102 -3.56 0.59 -17.11
N GLY A 103 -2.25 0.73 -16.88
CA GLY A 103 -1.19 0.75 -17.89
C GLY A 103 -0.93 2.11 -18.53
N ARG A 104 -1.79 3.10 -18.30
CA ARG A 104 -1.64 4.47 -18.84
C ARG A 104 -0.97 5.38 -17.81
N THR A 105 -0.36 6.45 -18.31
CA THR A 105 0.13 7.54 -17.44
C THR A 105 -0.94 8.61 -17.24
N TRP A 106 -0.83 9.41 -16.18
CA TRP A 106 -1.70 10.60 -16.00
C TRP A 106 -1.61 11.58 -17.17
N ARG A 107 -0.45 11.66 -17.83
CA ARG A 107 -0.26 12.48 -19.03
C ARG A 107 -1.11 11.98 -20.18
N ASP A 108 -1.14 10.67 -20.42
CA ASP A 108 -1.93 10.06 -21.49
C ASP A 108 -3.42 10.27 -21.25
N ILE A 109 -3.88 10.08 -20.00
CA ILE A 109 -5.28 10.27 -19.62
C ILE A 109 -5.69 11.73 -19.83
N ARG A 110 -4.91 12.69 -19.34
CA ARG A 110 -5.20 14.12 -19.55
C ARG A 110 -5.25 14.51 -21.04
N LYS A 111 -4.43 13.89 -21.86
CA LYS A 111 -4.41 14.16 -23.31
C LYS A 111 -5.63 13.61 -24.03
N SER A 112 -6.04 12.38 -23.71
CA SER A 112 -7.12 11.69 -24.44
C SER A 112 -8.50 11.85 -23.84
N GLU A 113 -8.59 12.15 -22.54
CA GLU A 113 -9.82 12.26 -21.75
C GLU A 113 -9.79 13.49 -20.82
N PRO A 114 -9.63 14.72 -21.36
CA PRO A 114 -9.40 15.90 -20.52
C PRO A 114 -10.56 16.22 -19.56
N ALA A 115 -11.81 16.02 -19.96
CA ALA A 115 -12.97 16.25 -19.10
C ALA A 115 -13.01 15.25 -17.92
N THR A 116 -12.71 14.00 -18.18
CA THR A 116 -12.64 12.94 -17.17
C THR A 116 -11.49 13.19 -16.18
N ALA A 117 -10.32 13.61 -16.68
CA ALA A 117 -9.19 13.99 -15.86
C ALA A 117 -9.50 15.20 -14.97
N GLN A 118 -10.21 16.23 -15.50
CA GLN A 118 -10.64 17.40 -14.75
C GLN A 118 -11.64 17.03 -13.64
N ALA A 119 -12.63 16.18 -13.94
CA ALA A 119 -13.59 15.70 -12.93
C ALA A 119 -12.88 14.98 -11.78
N ARG A 120 -11.91 14.13 -12.09
CA ARG A 120 -11.09 13.46 -11.09
C ARG A 120 -10.23 14.45 -10.29
N ASP A 121 -9.65 15.46 -10.91
CA ASP A 121 -8.82 16.44 -10.21
C ASP A 121 -9.67 17.34 -9.29
N ALA A 122 -10.97 17.52 -9.58
CA ALA A 122 -11.92 18.23 -8.72
C ALA A 122 -12.33 17.43 -7.46
N ASP A 123 -12.42 16.11 -7.57
CA ASP A 123 -12.72 15.21 -6.44
C ASP A 123 -11.85 13.95 -6.50
N ARG A 124 -10.63 14.03 -6.02
CA ARG A 124 -9.69 12.90 -6.04
C ARG A 124 -10.06 11.77 -5.10
N TRP A 125 -10.85 12.05 -4.07
CA TRP A 125 -11.25 11.04 -3.09
C TRP A 125 -12.48 10.25 -3.53
N GLY A 126 -13.51 10.94 -4.02
CA GLY A 126 -14.79 10.32 -4.38
C GLY A 126 -14.89 9.89 -5.85
N TYR A 127 -14.02 10.41 -6.72
CA TYR A 127 -14.09 10.13 -8.14
C TYR A 127 -13.84 8.64 -8.46
N VAL A 128 -14.76 8.03 -9.23
CA VAL A 128 -14.65 6.64 -9.70
C VAL A 128 -14.14 6.62 -11.13
N PRO A 129 -12.93 6.10 -11.41
CA PRO A 129 -12.47 5.86 -12.77
C PRO A 129 -13.40 4.90 -13.53
N PRO A 130 -13.50 4.98 -14.86
CA PRO A 130 -14.29 4.02 -15.64
C PRO A 130 -13.88 2.57 -15.34
N GLU A 131 -14.81 1.75 -14.85
CA GLU A 131 -14.59 0.36 -14.42
C GLU A 131 -13.61 0.21 -13.25
N GLY A 132 -13.40 1.28 -12.49
CA GLY A 132 -12.44 1.34 -11.39
C GLY A 132 -13.08 1.55 -10.02
N GLU A 133 -12.27 1.99 -9.08
CA GLU A 133 -12.61 2.20 -7.67
C GLU A 133 -12.18 3.60 -7.24
N SER A 134 -12.99 4.30 -6.44
CA SER A 134 -12.58 5.55 -5.78
C SER A 134 -11.79 5.24 -4.50
N TYR A 135 -11.08 6.26 -3.96
CA TYR A 135 -10.47 6.14 -2.63
C TYR A 135 -11.51 5.94 -1.52
N ALA A 136 -12.71 6.51 -1.67
CA ALA A 136 -13.81 6.28 -0.74
C ALA A 136 -14.24 4.80 -0.74
N MET A 137 -14.39 4.17 -1.91
CA MET A 137 -14.71 2.75 -2.04
C MET A 137 -13.59 1.87 -1.46
N LEU A 138 -12.32 2.20 -1.76
CA LEU A 138 -11.17 1.51 -1.18
C LEU A 138 -11.18 1.61 0.35
N ALA A 139 -11.51 2.78 0.91
CA ALA A 139 -11.62 2.95 2.36
C ALA A 139 -12.67 2.01 2.97
N GLU A 140 -13.84 1.90 2.37
CA GLU A 140 -14.87 0.95 2.82
C GLU A 140 -14.43 -0.51 2.69
N ARG A 141 -13.65 -0.86 1.66
CA ARG A 141 -13.12 -2.20 1.43
C ARG A 141 -12.10 -2.61 2.51
N VAL A 142 -11.23 -1.69 2.94
CA VAL A 142 -10.14 -2.01 3.89
C VAL A 142 -10.56 -1.89 5.36
N LYS A 143 -11.58 -1.12 5.71
CA LYS A 143 -12.08 -0.94 7.09
C LYS A 143 -12.34 -2.27 7.83
N PRO A 144 -13.07 -3.26 7.24
CA PRO A 144 -13.29 -4.53 7.91
C PRO A 144 -12.00 -5.31 8.19
N TRP A 145 -10.98 -5.18 7.32
CA TRP A 145 -9.66 -5.77 7.55
C TRP A 145 -8.95 -5.10 8.73
N LEU A 146 -8.92 -3.77 8.78
CA LEU A 146 -8.33 -3.04 9.90
C LEU A 146 -9.02 -3.40 11.24
N SER A 147 -10.34 -3.58 11.23
CA SER A 147 -11.10 -3.96 12.42
C SER A 147 -10.89 -5.42 12.86
N SER A 148 -10.32 -6.27 12.00
CA SER A 148 -10.03 -7.68 12.32
C SER A 148 -8.62 -7.90 12.86
N LEU A 149 -7.80 -6.85 12.99
CA LEU A 149 -6.44 -6.98 13.50
C LEU A 149 -6.43 -7.09 15.03
N GLU A 150 -5.80 -8.14 15.56
CA GLU A 150 -5.75 -8.43 17.00
C GLU A 150 -4.38 -8.11 17.61
N GLY A 151 -3.31 -8.04 16.80
CA GLY A 151 -1.94 -7.83 17.24
C GLY A 151 -1.14 -6.87 16.37
N ASP A 152 0.11 -6.64 16.74
CA ASP A 152 1.06 -5.90 15.93
C ASP A 152 1.23 -6.59 14.57
N THR A 153 1.02 -5.86 13.48
CA THR A 153 0.93 -6.44 12.15
C THR A 153 1.90 -5.75 11.19
N LEU A 154 2.65 -6.55 10.42
CA LEU A 154 3.40 -6.08 9.26
C LEU A 154 2.61 -6.38 8.00
N VAL A 155 2.23 -5.32 7.29
CA VAL A 155 1.47 -5.43 6.05
C VAL A 155 2.27 -4.96 4.84
N VAL A 156 2.31 -5.77 3.79
CA VAL A 156 2.85 -5.37 2.48
C VAL A 156 1.70 -5.16 1.51
N SER A 157 1.57 -3.91 1.05
CA SER A 157 0.48 -3.52 0.16
C SER A 157 0.92 -2.41 -0.82
N HIS A 158 0.05 -1.46 -1.15
CA HIS A 158 0.16 -0.55 -2.28
C HIS A 158 0.00 0.92 -1.88
N GLY A 159 0.33 1.81 -2.82
CA GLY A 159 0.27 3.25 -2.57
C GLY A 159 -1.14 3.78 -2.28
N GLY A 160 -2.16 3.27 -2.97
CA GLY A 160 -3.56 3.66 -2.71
C GLY A 160 -4.02 3.26 -1.32
N VAL A 161 -3.71 2.01 -0.91
CA VAL A 161 -4.05 1.50 0.43
C VAL A 161 -3.35 2.30 1.52
N ALA A 162 -2.04 2.63 1.35
CA ALA A 162 -1.32 3.48 2.30
C ALA A 162 -1.99 4.85 2.48
N ARG A 163 -2.43 5.48 1.40
CA ARG A 163 -3.13 6.77 1.45
C ARG A 163 -4.45 6.70 2.20
N VAL A 164 -5.20 5.62 2.01
CA VAL A 164 -6.41 5.36 2.80
C VAL A 164 -6.07 5.16 4.29
N PHE A 165 -5.00 4.43 4.61
CA PHE A 165 -4.57 4.25 6.00
C PHE A 165 -4.10 5.56 6.64
N LEU A 166 -3.45 6.47 5.89
CA LEU A 166 -3.13 7.81 6.38
C LEU A 166 -4.40 8.58 6.80
N THR A 167 -5.51 8.38 6.11
CA THR A 167 -6.80 8.99 6.49
C THR A 167 -7.44 8.27 7.68
N LEU A 168 -7.54 6.95 7.64
CA LEU A 168 -8.27 6.17 8.64
C LEU A 168 -7.54 6.09 10.00
N LEU A 169 -6.21 6.01 9.98
CA LEU A 169 -5.36 5.78 11.15
C LEU A 169 -4.47 6.97 11.50
N GLY A 170 -4.04 7.75 10.49
CA GLY A 170 -3.07 8.84 10.66
C GLY A 170 -3.70 10.24 10.73
N GLY A 171 -5.02 10.36 10.67
CA GLY A 171 -5.73 11.65 10.79
C GLY A 171 -5.60 12.58 9.59
N MET A 172 -5.05 12.12 8.45
CA MET A 172 -4.95 12.93 7.23
C MET A 172 -6.33 13.18 6.61
N ALA A 173 -6.59 14.41 6.15
CA ALA A 173 -7.85 14.72 5.50
C ALA A 173 -8.02 13.92 4.19
N PRO A 174 -9.25 13.43 3.88
CA PRO A 174 -9.52 12.67 2.64
C PRO A 174 -9.11 13.41 1.36
N GLY A 175 -9.23 14.74 1.32
CA GLY A 175 -8.84 15.56 0.16
C GLY A 175 -7.33 15.59 -0.10
N ASP A 176 -6.51 15.45 0.93
CA ASP A 176 -5.05 15.51 0.85
C ASP A 176 -4.42 14.13 0.56
N ALA A 177 -5.03 13.07 1.10
CA ALA A 177 -4.49 11.72 1.03
C ALA A 177 -4.16 11.22 -0.40
N PRO A 178 -4.99 11.46 -1.45
CA PRO A 178 -4.70 10.99 -2.80
C PRO A 178 -3.40 11.53 -3.42
N THR A 179 -2.86 12.61 -2.88
CA THR A 179 -1.60 13.22 -3.33
C THR A 179 -0.42 12.98 -2.41
N ALA A 180 -0.64 12.39 -1.24
CA ALA A 180 0.42 12.09 -0.28
C ALA A 180 1.49 11.20 -0.90
N PRO A 181 2.79 11.54 -0.75
CA PRO A 181 3.88 10.70 -1.23
C PRO A 181 3.93 9.41 -0.40
N ILE A 182 3.98 8.27 -1.07
CA ILE A 182 4.17 6.96 -0.43
C ILE A 182 5.48 6.37 -0.97
N GLU A 183 6.50 6.43 -0.14
CA GLU A 183 7.85 6.02 -0.52
C GLU A 183 7.97 4.49 -0.60
N GLN A 184 8.79 4.00 -1.53
CA GLN A 184 9.23 2.60 -1.60
C GLN A 184 10.56 2.45 -0.86
N GLY A 185 10.83 1.28 -0.30
CA GLY A 185 12.06 1.04 0.45
C GLY A 185 12.07 1.67 1.86
N ARG A 186 10.90 2.08 2.37
CA ARG A 186 10.70 2.60 3.74
C ARG A 186 9.51 1.95 4.42
N VAL A 187 9.42 2.12 5.72
CA VAL A 187 8.31 1.62 6.55
C VAL A 187 7.48 2.80 7.04
N LEU A 188 6.18 2.74 6.86
CA LEU A 188 5.22 3.67 7.46
C LEU A 188 4.60 3.00 8.67
N VAL A 189 4.83 3.56 9.85
CA VAL A 189 4.32 3.02 11.11
C VAL A 189 3.10 3.81 11.55
N PHE A 190 2.00 3.10 11.80
CA PHE A 190 0.78 3.65 12.41
C PHE A 190 0.71 3.18 13.87
N GLU A 191 0.57 4.12 14.80
CA GLU A 191 0.50 3.85 16.22
C GLU A 191 -0.25 5.00 16.92
N ALA A 192 -1.18 4.69 17.80
CA ALA A 192 -1.90 5.66 18.61
C ALA A 192 -2.52 6.86 17.85
N GLY A 193 -3.04 6.62 16.64
CA GLY A 193 -3.66 7.65 15.81
C GLY A 193 -2.67 8.56 15.06
N ALA A 194 -1.40 8.21 15.04
CA ALA A 194 -0.35 8.92 14.31
C ALA A 194 0.30 8.01 13.25
N ALA A 195 0.91 8.65 12.24
CA ALA A 195 1.68 7.98 11.20
C ALA A 195 3.09 8.58 11.11
N ARG A 196 4.12 7.75 11.03
CA ARG A 196 5.51 8.19 10.87
C ARG A 196 6.30 7.28 9.95
N TRP A 197 7.20 7.86 9.18
CA TRP A 197 8.17 7.11 8.35
C TRP A 197 9.41 6.71 9.16
N VAL A 198 9.90 5.49 8.85
CA VAL A 198 11.15 4.94 9.39
C VAL A 198 12.05 4.50 8.26
#